data_3c503f2433084b9bedeb2a49de31fd05
#
_entry.id   3c503f2433084b9bedeb2a49de31fd05
#
_cell.length_a   1.000
_cell.length_b   1.000
_cell.length_c   1.000
_cell.angle_alpha   90.00
_cell.angle_beta   90.00
_cell.angle_gamma   90.00
#
_symmetry.space_group_name_H-M   'P 1'
#
loop_
_entity.id
_entity.type
_entity.pdbx_description
1 polymer ?
#
loop_
_entity_poly.entity_id
_entity_poly.type
_entity_poly.pdbx_seq_one_letter_code
_entity_poly.pdbx_strand_id
1 'polypeptide(L)'
;IAKAQELQRGGMGRTIVFIDEIHRFNKAQQDVLLPYVENGTIILIGATTENPFFEINSPLLSRMKVIRLEHLTANGIKKILERALTDKEKGYGSEGITVTAEALEALADFAGGDARVALNLLEQAEFMLPDGSKEITMDVLRSVAGNALQRYDKKGDYHYDIVSAFIKSMRGSDADAALHYLARMLEGGEDVRFIARRIVICAAEDVGNADPQALVVANAAAQAAHFVGLPEAQIPLAQAVCYIANAPKSNSCYMGIFNARQEVRSINTRVPKHLRDAHYPGAKQFGHGLGYKYPHDYPGGWVEQQYLPDELVGHKYYYPKDIGEESRLLKKKNEKD
;
A
#
# COMPACT_ATOMS: atom_id res chain seq x y z
N ILE A 1 20.59 -24.12 11.93
CA ILE A 1 19.85 -24.94 12.92
C ILE A 1 20.81 -25.86 13.67
N ALA A 2 21.55 -26.76 13.00
CA ALA A 2 22.44 -27.73 13.66
C ALA A 2 23.38 -27.07 14.67
N LYS A 3 24.07 -25.98 14.28
CA LYS A 3 24.95 -25.21 15.17
C LYS A 3 24.21 -24.61 16.37
N ALA A 4 22.97 -24.14 16.17
CA ALA A 4 22.13 -23.62 17.26
C ALA A 4 21.77 -24.69 18.30
N GLN A 5 21.46 -25.91 17.83
CA GLN A 5 21.18 -27.05 18.70
C GLN A 5 22.44 -27.49 19.49
N GLU A 6 23.61 -27.47 18.86
CA GLU A 6 24.88 -27.78 19.52
C GLU A 6 25.21 -26.76 20.62
N LEU A 7 25.08 -25.45 20.31
CA LEU A 7 25.29 -24.38 21.28
C LEU A 7 24.31 -24.47 22.45
N GLN A 8 23.05 -24.79 22.20
CA GLN A 8 22.04 -24.96 23.23
C GLN A 8 22.35 -26.15 24.15
N ARG A 9 22.78 -27.30 23.58
CA ARG A 9 23.22 -28.46 24.34
C ARG A 9 24.47 -28.20 25.19
N GLY A 10 25.37 -27.37 24.69
CA GLY A 10 26.57 -26.93 25.40
C GLY A 10 26.34 -25.85 26.45
N GLY A 11 25.09 -25.43 26.70
CA GLY A 11 24.77 -24.39 27.68
C GLY A 11 25.22 -22.97 27.32
N MET A 12 25.57 -22.74 26.05
CA MET A 12 26.11 -21.46 25.56
C MET A 12 25.02 -20.42 25.17
N GLY A 13 23.81 -20.56 25.69
CA GLY A 13 22.72 -19.59 25.47
C GLY A 13 21.86 -19.86 24.24
N ARG A 14 21.04 -18.87 23.85
CA ARG A 14 20.12 -18.94 22.71
C ARG A 14 20.73 -18.34 21.46
N THR A 15 20.51 -18.96 20.31
CA THR A 15 20.98 -18.44 19.03
C THR A 15 19.94 -17.50 18.43
N ILE A 16 20.33 -16.29 18.07
CA ILE A 16 19.48 -15.37 17.29
C ILE A 16 19.72 -15.66 15.81
N VAL A 17 18.63 -15.91 15.08
CA VAL A 17 18.63 -16.07 13.63
C VAL A 17 17.93 -14.88 13.02
N PHE A 18 18.67 -14.06 12.28
CA PHE A 18 18.13 -12.95 11.52
C PHE A 18 17.94 -13.36 10.05
N ILE A 19 16.73 -13.21 9.52
CA ILE A 19 16.39 -13.48 8.13
C ILE A 19 15.86 -12.19 7.51
N ASP A 20 16.67 -11.61 6.63
CA ASP A 20 16.26 -10.48 5.81
C ASP A 20 15.38 -10.97 4.65
N GLU A 21 14.37 -10.16 4.27
CA GLU A 21 13.43 -10.48 3.20
C GLU A 21 12.76 -11.86 3.40
N ILE A 22 12.30 -12.15 4.61
CA ILE A 22 11.73 -13.46 4.98
C ILE A 22 10.53 -13.88 4.12
N HIS A 23 9.84 -12.94 3.48
CA HIS A 23 8.75 -13.20 2.52
C HIS A 23 9.22 -13.98 1.28
N ARG A 24 10.52 -14.01 0.98
CA ARG A 24 11.08 -14.83 -0.11
C ARG A 24 11.13 -16.32 0.22
N PHE A 25 10.95 -16.67 1.48
CA PHE A 25 10.84 -18.06 1.89
C PHE A 25 9.43 -18.56 1.56
N ASN A 26 9.33 -19.68 0.84
CA ASN A 26 8.05 -20.34 0.63
C ASN A 26 7.51 -20.93 1.94
N LYS A 27 6.22 -21.31 1.93
CA LYS A 27 5.53 -21.84 3.14
C LYS A 27 6.25 -23.03 3.76
N ALA A 28 6.76 -23.97 2.95
CA ALA A 28 7.48 -25.12 3.44
C ALA A 28 8.81 -24.74 4.13
N GLN A 29 9.51 -23.75 3.60
CA GLN A 29 10.75 -23.23 4.21
C GLN A 29 10.46 -22.51 5.55
N GLN A 30 9.35 -21.79 5.62
CA GLN A 30 8.93 -21.17 6.88
C GLN A 30 8.52 -22.22 7.93
N ASP A 31 7.83 -23.29 7.52
CA ASP A 31 7.42 -24.38 8.40
C ASP A 31 8.60 -25.11 9.04
N VAL A 32 9.74 -25.21 8.33
CA VAL A 32 10.98 -25.79 8.89
C VAL A 32 11.50 -25.02 10.10
N LEU A 33 11.22 -23.72 10.19
CA LEU A 33 11.66 -22.90 11.32
C LEU A 33 10.78 -23.08 12.57
N LEU A 34 9.53 -23.46 12.38
CA LEU A 34 8.50 -23.49 13.42
C LEU A 34 8.91 -24.32 14.65
N PRO A 35 9.37 -25.59 14.53
CA PRO A 35 9.74 -26.39 15.70
C PRO A 35 10.87 -25.78 16.52
N TYR A 36 11.78 -25.05 15.89
CA TYR A 36 12.97 -24.47 16.54
C TYR A 36 12.66 -23.13 17.22
N VAL A 37 11.63 -22.43 16.74
CA VAL A 37 11.08 -21.26 17.42
C VAL A 37 10.24 -21.70 18.62
N GLU A 38 9.41 -22.76 18.47
CA GLU A 38 8.57 -23.31 19.54
C GLU A 38 9.35 -23.83 20.73
N ASN A 39 10.39 -24.60 20.48
CA ASN A 39 11.21 -25.19 21.55
C ASN A 39 12.30 -24.25 22.07
N GLY A 40 12.38 -23.03 21.53
CA GLY A 40 13.35 -22.02 21.96
C GLY A 40 14.78 -22.29 21.56
N THR A 41 15.06 -23.20 20.59
CA THR A 41 16.39 -23.43 20.04
C THR A 41 16.92 -22.18 19.35
N ILE A 42 16.03 -21.43 18.70
CA ILE A 42 16.38 -20.15 18.06
C ILE A 42 15.42 -19.05 18.51
N ILE A 43 15.93 -17.82 18.52
CA ILE A 43 15.15 -16.58 18.52
C ILE A 43 15.15 -16.08 17.09
N LEU A 44 13.99 -16.09 16.43
CA LEU A 44 13.86 -15.68 15.04
C LEU A 44 13.55 -14.18 14.94
N ILE A 45 14.34 -13.45 14.16
CA ILE A 45 14.05 -12.08 13.74
C ILE A 45 13.94 -12.11 12.22
N GLY A 46 12.71 -11.90 11.71
CA GLY A 46 12.44 -11.77 10.27
C GLY A 46 12.22 -10.31 9.90
N ALA A 47 12.90 -9.83 8.87
CA ALA A 47 12.64 -8.54 8.25
C ALA A 47 11.93 -8.72 6.91
N THR A 48 10.99 -7.83 6.59
CA THR A 48 10.26 -7.84 5.32
C THR A 48 9.77 -6.46 4.95
N THR A 49 9.75 -6.15 3.66
CA THR A 49 9.10 -4.97 3.08
C THR A 49 7.62 -5.19 2.79
N GLU A 50 7.18 -6.46 2.79
CA GLU A 50 5.79 -6.84 2.50
C GLU A 50 4.95 -6.95 3.79
N ASN A 51 3.62 -7.03 3.63
CA ASN A 51 2.73 -7.18 4.78
C ASN A 51 2.87 -8.58 5.41
N PRO A 52 3.41 -8.68 6.65
CA PRO A 52 3.68 -9.97 7.27
C PRO A 52 2.43 -10.84 7.49
N PHE A 53 1.24 -10.22 7.57
CA PHE A 53 -0.01 -10.96 7.74
C PHE A 53 -0.46 -11.74 6.50
N PHE A 54 0.09 -11.40 5.32
CA PHE A 54 -0.17 -12.12 4.07
C PHE A 54 0.95 -13.09 3.71
N GLU A 55 2.19 -12.74 4.04
CA GLU A 55 3.38 -13.43 3.54
C GLU A 55 3.92 -14.48 4.54
N ILE A 56 3.67 -14.29 5.84
CA ILE A 56 4.19 -15.21 6.86
C ILE A 56 3.09 -16.22 7.26
N ASN A 57 3.47 -17.48 7.39
CA ASN A 57 2.56 -18.54 7.83
C ASN A 57 1.93 -18.20 9.18
N SER A 58 0.62 -18.37 9.30
CA SER A 58 -0.13 -18.08 10.52
C SER A 58 0.44 -18.78 11.78
N PRO A 59 0.89 -20.05 11.73
CA PRO A 59 1.53 -20.70 12.88
C PRO A 59 2.82 -20.01 13.32
N LEU A 60 3.66 -19.57 12.38
CA LEU A 60 4.90 -18.84 12.68
C LEU A 60 4.58 -17.43 13.20
N LEU A 61 3.69 -16.71 12.52
CA LEU A 61 3.28 -15.36 12.89
C LEU A 61 2.67 -15.28 14.30
N SER A 62 1.90 -16.30 14.69
CA SER A 62 1.29 -16.36 16.05
C SER A 62 2.31 -16.43 17.19
N ARG A 63 3.56 -16.80 16.89
CA ARG A 63 4.67 -16.94 17.85
C ARG A 63 5.67 -15.78 17.74
N MET A 64 5.39 -14.81 16.89
CA MET A 64 6.23 -13.64 16.65
C MET A 64 5.51 -12.36 17.06
N LYS A 65 6.29 -11.35 17.43
CA LYS A 65 5.78 -10.00 17.61
C LYS A 65 6.06 -9.18 16.35
N VAL A 66 5.00 -8.67 15.73
CA VAL A 66 5.15 -7.76 14.60
C VAL A 66 5.54 -6.38 15.13
N ILE A 67 6.63 -5.84 14.59
CA ILE A 67 7.13 -4.49 14.87
C ILE A 67 7.20 -3.76 13.54
N ARG A 68 6.45 -2.67 13.42
CA ARG A 68 6.50 -1.80 12.26
C ARG A 68 7.61 -0.78 12.45
N LEU A 69 8.50 -0.68 11.46
CA LEU A 69 9.49 0.37 11.37
C LEU A 69 8.94 1.51 10.51
N GLU A 70 9.09 2.72 11.00
CA GLU A 70 8.74 3.93 10.25
C GLU A 70 9.96 4.44 9.48
N HIS A 71 9.71 5.20 8.40
CA HIS A 71 10.77 5.90 7.70
C HIS A 71 11.51 6.84 8.64
N LEU A 72 12.80 7.00 8.41
CA LEU A 72 13.59 7.96 9.18
C LEU A 72 13.12 9.40 8.88
N THR A 73 13.14 10.25 9.90
CA THR A 73 12.88 11.67 9.69
C THR A 73 14.09 12.33 8.99
N ALA A 74 13.89 13.47 8.31
CA ALA A 74 14.99 14.25 7.72
C ALA A 74 16.10 14.54 8.74
N ASN A 75 15.74 14.87 9.98
CA ASN A 75 16.71 15.05 11.06
C ASN A 75 17.45 13.75 11.44
N GLY A 76 16.77 12.60 11.35
CA GLY A 76 17.42 11.29 11.53
C GLY A 76 18.43 10.99 10.43
N ILE A 77 18.10 11.28 9.18
CA ILE A 77 19.01 11.15 8.02
C ILE A 77 20.18 12.13 8.18
N LYS A 78 19.94 13.39 8.55
CA LYS A 78 20.99 14.38 8.78
C LYS A 78 22.05 13.89 9.79
N LYS A 79 21.62 13.31 10.92
CA LYS A 79 22.55 12.72 11.90
C LYS A 79 23.38 11.56 11.34
N ILE A 80 22.80 10.75 10.44
CA ILE A 80 23.53 9.67 9.77
C ILE A 80 24.59 10.23 8.82
N LEU A 81 24.26 11.25 8.05
CA LEU A 81 25.20 11.95 7.16
C LEU A 81 26.32 12.65 7.94
N GLU A 82 25.98 13.36 9.02
CA GLU A 82 26.97 14.00 9.93
C GLU A 82 27.92 12.96 10.52
N ARG A 83 27.40 11.78 10.91
CA ARG A 83 28.24 10.68 11.37
C ARG A 83 29.15 10.15 10.25
N ALA A 84 28.65 9.95 9.04
CA ALA A 84 29.44 9.51 7.90
C ALA A 84 30.58 10.50 7.58
N LEU A 85 30.35 11.81 7.76
CA LEU A 85 31.36 12.84 7.56
C LEU A 85 32.40 12.91 8.69
N THR A 86 32.05 12.47 9.91
CA THR A 86 32.96 12.60 11.09
C THR A 86 33.64 11.30 11.49
N ASP A 87 33.09 10.14 11.13
CA ASP A 87 33.65 8.83 11.47
C ASP A 87 34.96 8.59 10.68
N LYS A 88 36.08 8.39 11.42
CA LYS A 88 37.41 8.24 10.85
C LYS A 88 37.72 6.82 10.36
N GLU A 89 36.95 5.82 10.81
CA GLU A 89 37.21 4.42 10.47
C GLU A 89 36.29 3.94 9.33
N LYS A 90 35.05 4.41 9.33
CA LYS A 90 33.99 3.92 8.41
C LYS A 90 33.35 5.02 7.59
N GLY A 91 33.87 6.24 7.64
CA GLY A 91 33.35 7.40 6.93
C GLY A 91 34.48 8.32 6.44
N TYR A 92 34.14 9.53 6.10
CA TYR A 92 35.04 10.53 5.51
C TYR A 92 35.83 11.37 6.54
N GLY A 93 35.78 11.03 7.83
CA GLY A 93 36.40 11.83 8.89
C GLY A 93 37.92 11.95 8.78
N SER A 94 38.62 10.98 8.13
CA SER A 94 40.07 11.05 7.86
C SER A 94 40.39 11.83 6.58
N GLU A 95 39.42 12.00 5.67
CA GLU A 95 39.61 12.66 4.38
C GLU A 95 39.33 14.16 4.46
N GLY A 96 38.62 14.60 5.50
CA GLY A 96 38.28 16.00 5.76
C GLY A 96 37.24 16.55 4.79
N ILE A 97 36.37 15.68 4.30
CA ILE A 97 35.23 16.08 3.46
C ILE A 97 34.23 16.84 4.32
N THR A 98 33.73 17.94 3.78
CA THR A 98 32.69 18.78 4.39
C THR A 98 31.50 18.94 3.45
N VAL A 99 30.34 19.26 3.99
CA VAL A 99 29.12 19.51 3.24
C VAL A 99 28.53 20.83 3.74
N THR A 100 28.14 21.72 2.85
CA THR A 100 27.47 22.97 3.25
C THR A 100 26.15 22.66 3.94
N ALA A 101 25.69 23.52 4.85
CA ALA A 101 24.44 23.32 5.59
C ALA A 101 23.23 23.10 4.66
N GLU A 102 23.15 23.90 3.60
CA GLU A 102 22.12 23.81 2.57
C GLU A 102 22.18 22.46 1.82
N ALA A 103 23.37 22.02 1.43
CA ALA A 103 23.55 20.74 0.75
C ALA A 103 23.23 19.55 1.67
N LEU A 104 23.55 19.64 2.97
CA LEU A 104 23.23 18.61 3.94
C LEU A 104 21.72 18.46 4.17
N GLU A 105 21.00 19.57 4.23
CA GLU A 105 19.54 19.57 4.30
C GLU A 105 18.94 18.98 3.02
N ALA A 106 19.42 19.40 1.86
CA ALA A 106 18.97 18.87 0.57
C ALA A 106 19.17 17.35 0.45
N LEU A 107 20.32 16.83 0.88
CA LEU A 107 20.58 15.39 0.93
C LEU A 107 19.63 14.64 1.87
N ALA A 108 19.42 15.18 3.06
CA ALA A 108 18.56 14.55 4.07
C ALA A 108 17.11 14.44 3.62
N ASP A 109 16.63 15.48 3.01
CA ASP A 109 15.26 15.53 2.52
C ASP A 109 15.08 14.70 1.23
N PHE A 110 16.02 14.78 0.26
CA PHE A 110 15.97 14.00 -0.97
C PHE A 110 15.90 12.49 -0.70
N ALA A 111 16.55 12.05 0.37
CA ALA A 111 16.56 10.64 0.76
C ALA A 111 15.17 10.10 1.14
N GLY A 112 14.16 10.96 1.40
CA GLY A 112 12.79 10.53 1.69
C GLY A 112 12.68 9.55 2.86
N GLY A 113 13.63 9.61 3.82
CA GLY A 113 13.70 8.71 4.98
C GLY A 113 14.48 7.41 4.74
N ASP A 114 15.13 7.24 3.59
CA ASP A 114 16.02 6.11 3.29
C ASP A 114 17.51 6.50 3.45
N ALA A 115 18.14 5.98 4.49
CA ALA A 115 19.56 6.25 4.78
C ALA A 115 20.50 5.74 3.69
N ARG A 116 20.17 4.67 2.98
CA ARG A 116 21.01 4.12 1.91
C ARG A 116 21.04 5.07 0.71
N VAL A 117 19.89 5.65 0.36
CA VAL A 117 19.79 6.67 -0.69
C VAL A 117 20.64 7.89 -0.32
N ALA A 118 20.54 8.36 0.93
CA ALA A 118 21.32 9.51 1.42
C ALA A 118 22.82 9.27 1.35
N LEU A 119 23.29 8.12 1.84
CA LEU A 119 24.71 7.76 1.85
C LEU A 119 25.27 7.53 0.44
N ASN A 120 24.52 6.90 -0.44
CA ASN A 120 24.92 6.72 -1.84
C ASN A 120 25.06 8.06 -2.58
N LEU A 121 24.17 9.00 -2.31
CA LEU A 121 24.27 10.36 -2.89
C LEU A 121 25.46 11.13 -2.33
N LEU A 122 25.75 10.98 -1.03
CA LEU A 122 26.93 11.57 -0.42
C LEU A 122 28.22 11.03 -1.05
N GLU A 123 28.29 9.71 -1.25
CA GLU A 123 29.43 9.03 -1.89
C GLU A 123 29.59 9.49 -3.36
N GLN A 124 28.51 9.58 -4.12
CA GLN A 124 28.55 10.10 -5.49
C GLN A 124 28.98 11.58 -5.54
N ALA A 125 28.52 12.40 -4.58
CA ALA A 125 28.89 13.79 -4.50
C ALA A 125 30.38 13.98 -4.16
N GLU A 126 30.92 13.15 -3.27
CA GLU A 126 32.35 13.12 -2.97
C GLU A 126 33.17 12.75 -4.22
N PHE A 127 32.77 11.70 -4.94
CA PHE A 127 33.44 11.27 -6.18
C PHE A 127 33.45 12.34 -7.29
N MET A 128 32.47 13.23 -7.29
CA MET A 128 32.34 14.32 -8.27
C MET A 128 32.99 15.63 -7.83
N LEU A 129 33.68 15.64 -6.69
CA LEU A 129 34.41 16.83 -6.26
C LEU A 129 35.52 17.19 -7.26
N PRO A 130 35.70 18.48 -7.60
CA PRO A 130 36.83 18.94 -8.36
C PRO A 130 38.16 18.63 -7.66
N ASP A 131 39.22 18.40 -8.42
CA ASP A 131 40.55 18.13 -7.90
C ASP A 131 40.95 19.18 -6.83
N GLY A 132 41.27 18.68 -5.63
CA GLY A 132 41.69 19.50 -4.49
C GLY A 132 40.56 20.15 -3.70
N SER A 133 39.29 20.02 -4.11
CA SER A 133 38.13 20.44 -3.33
C SER A 133 37.76 19.36 -2.29
N LYS A 134 37.32 19.80 -1.12
CA LYS A 134 36.81 18.93 -0.04
C LYS A 134 35.42 19.31 0.44
N GLU A 135 34.81 20.29 -0.21
CA GLU A 135 33.50 20.81 0.19
C GLU A 135 32.43 20.45 -0.84
N ILE A 136 31.45 19.70 -0.41
CA ILE A 136 30.25 19.37 -1.19
C ILE A 136 29.25 20.52 -1.05
N THR A 137 29.02 21.21 -2.16
CA THR A 137 28.07 22.33 -2.29
C THR A 137 26.79 21.87 -2.99
N MET A 138 25.78 22.73 -3.03
CA MET A 138 24.57 22.50 -3.82
C MET A 138 24.85 22.28 -5.30
N ASP A 139 25.86 22.93 -5.88
CA ASP A 139 26.20 22.75 -7.29
C ASP A 139 26.79 21.35 -7.57
N VAL A 140 27.60 20.82 -6.67
CA VAL A 140 28.08 19.43 -6.74
C VAL A 140 26.89 18.46 -6.64
N LEU A 141 25.97 18.67 -5.71
CA LEU A 141 24.79 17.83 -5.59
C LEU A 141 23.90 17.89 -6.83
N ARG A 142 23.70 19.05 -7.43
CA ARG A 142 22.97 19.21 -8.68
C ARG A 142 23.60 18.45 -9.83
N SER A 143 24.92 18.38 -9.91
CA SER A 143 25.63 17.62 -10.93
C SER A 143 25.44 16.10 -10.78
N VAL A 144 25.36 15.60 -9.54
CA VAL A 144 25.15 14.18 -9.21
C VAL A 144 23.71 13.74 -9.40
N ALA A 145 22.79 14.47 -8.83
CA ALA A 145 21.37 14.09 -8.81
C ALA A 145 20.58 14.58 -10.04
N GLY A 146 21.22 15.33 -10.94
CA GLY A 146 20.63 15.80 -12.19
C GLY A 146 19.31 16.56 -11.97
N ASN A 147 18.36 16.41 -12.91
CA ASN A 147 17.03 17.00 -12.81
C ASN A 147 16.23 16.58 -11.58
N ALA A 148 16.64 15.56 -10.86
CA ALA A 148 15.96 15.09 -9.65
C ALA A 148 16.08 16.08 -8.48
N LEU A 149 17.22 16.78 -8.33
CA LEU A 149 17.40 17.82 -7.30
C LEU A 149 16.77 19.19 -7.70
N GLN A 150 16.64 19.49 -8.98
CA GLN A 150 15.88 20.67 -9.41
C GLN A 150 14.39 20.58 -9.03
N ARG A 151 13.89 19.34 -8.87
CA ARG A 151 12.53 19.03 -8.40
C ARG A 151 12.42 19.10 -6.88
N TYR A 152 13.54 19.02 -6.17
CA TYR A 152 13.63 18.95 -4.72
C TYR A 152 13.34 20.28 -4.01
N ASP A 153 13.73 21.43 -4.56
CA ASP A 153 13.39 22.76 -4.02
C ASP A 153 11.86 23.00 -3.77
N LYS A 154 11.04 21.96 -4.04
CA LYS A 154 9.57 22.01 -4.00
C LYS A 154 8.88 20.84 -3.27
N LYS A 155 9.59 19.89 -2.59
CA LYS A 155 8.99 18.55 -2.37
C LYS A 155 8.61 18.12 -0.94
N GLY A 156 8.90 18.79 0.15
CA GLY A 156 8.58 18.31 1.50
C GLY A 156 7.07 18.10 1.74
N ASP A 157 6.29 19.15 1.88
CA ASP A 157 4.81 19.10 2.07
C ASP A 157 4.05 19.00 0.74
N TYR A 158 4.71 19.31 -0.34
CA TYR A 158 4.15 19.54 -1.67
C TYR A 158 3.74 18.24 -2.41
N HIS A 159 4.37 17.10 -2.13
CA HIS A 159 4.03 15.82 -2.77
C HIS A 159 2.64 15.34 -2.35
N TYR A 160 2.36 15.32 -1.05
CA TYR A 160 1.05 14.93 -0.53
C TYR A 160 -0.05 15.89 -0.99
N ASP A 161 0.27 17.17 -1.11
CA ASP A 161 -0.66 18.19 -1.60
C ASP A 161 -0.99 17.99 -3.08
N ILE A 162 -0.01 17.67 -3.94
CA ILE A 162 -0.24 17.39 -5.36
C ILE A 162 -1.12 16.14 -5.53
N VAL A 163 -0.81 15.04 -4.83
CA VAL A 163 -1.61 13.81 -4.88
C VAL A 163 -3.03 14.07 -4.38
N SER A 164 -3.18 14.84 -3.30
CA SER A 164 -4.47 15.23 -2.76
C SER A 164 -5.26 16.10 -3.74
N ALA A 165 -4.60 17.07 -4.37
CA ALA A 165 -5.20 17.93 -5.38
C ALA A 165 -5.62 17.13 -6.63
N PHE A 166 -4.78 16.20 -7.08
CA PHE A 166 -5.08 15.29 -8.19
C PHE A 166 -6.37 14.50 -7.96
N ILE A 167 -6.49 13.84 -6.79
CA ILE A 167 -7.68 13.06 -6.44
C ILE A 167 -8.90 13.97 -6.32
N LYS A 168 -8.76 15.13 -5.66
CA LYS A 168 -9.85 16.09 -5.47
C LYS A 168 -10.32 16.69 -6.79
N SER A 169 -9.44 16.88 -7.77
CA SER A 169 -9.79 17.36 -9.09
C SER A 169 -10.63 16.34 -9.87
N MET A 170 -10.22 15.08 -9.88
CA MET A 170 -11.04 13.99 -10.49
C MET A 170 -12.39 13.84 -9.79
N ARG A 171 -12.41 13.87 -8.45
CA ARG A 171 -13.63 13.82 -7.64
C ARG A 171 -14.54 15.04 -7.89
N GLY A 172 -13.94 16.21 -8.03
CA GLY A 172 -14.63 17.49 -8.28
C GLY A 172 -15.04 17.71 -9.74
N SER A 173 -14.76 16.74 -10.63
CA SER A 173 -15.10 16.78 -12.06
C SER A 173 -14.38 17.90 -12.84
N ASP A 174 -13.16 18.26 -12.43
CA ASP A 174 -12.29 19.17 -13.15
C ASP A 174 -11.18 18.38 -13.87
N ALA A 175 -11.40 18.08 -15.16
CA ALA A 175 -10.48 17.31 -15.98
C ALA A 175 -9.18 18.07 -16.26
N ASP A 176 -9.23 19.38 -16.44
CA ASP A 176 -8.06 20.21 -16.73
C ASP A 176 -7.13 20.27 -15.51
N ALA A 177 -7.69 20.52 -14.32
CA ALA A 177 -6.92 20.48 -13.08
C ALA A 177 -6.34 19.08 -12.82
N ALA A 178 -7.11 18.01 -13.06
CA ALA A 178 -6.64 16.64 -12.91
C ALA A 178 -5.47 16.33 -13.85
N LEU A 179 -5.52 16.72 -15.11
CA LEU A 179 -4.42 16.60 -16.07
C LEU A 179 -3.19 17.42 -15.65
N HIS A 180 -3.40 18.64 -15.15
CA HIS A 180 -2.31 19.46 -14.64
C HIS A 180 -1.56 18.77 -13.50
N TYR A 181 -2.29 18.22 -12.51
CA TYR A 181 -1.66 17.52 -11.40
C TYR A 181 -1.06 16.17 -11.80
N LEU A 182 -1.65 15.46 -12.78
CA LEU A 182 -1.03 14.27 -13.39
C LEU A 182 0.32 14.62 -14.01
N ALA A 183 0.38 15.67 -14.84
CA ALA A 183 1.61 16.13 -15.47
C ALA A 183 2.66 16.51 -14.42
N ARG A 184 2.25 17.21 -13.35
CA ARG A 184 3.15 17.56 -12.23
C ARG A 184 3.72 16.35 -11.51
N MET A 185 2.93 15.27 -11.32
CA MET A 185 3.42 14.02 -10.73
C MET A 185 4.40 13.32 -11.67
N LEU A 186 4.11 13.24 -12.96
CA LEU A 186 4.97 12.62 -13.98
C LEU A 186 6.30 13.37 -14.11
N GLU A 187 6.26 14.70 -14.27
CA GLU A 187 7.44 15.56 -14.29
C GLU A 187 8.21 15.51 -12.95
N GLY A 188 7.49 15.31 -11.84
CA GLY A 188 8.04 15.07 -10.52
C GLY A 188 8.75 13.72 -10.37
N GLY A 189 8.66 12.82 -11.36
CA GLY A 189 9.25 11.48 -11.31
C GLY A 189 8.51 10.52 -10.38
N GLU A 190 7.19 10.76 -10.17
CA GLU A 190 6.36 9.86 -9.36
C GLU A 190 6.27 8.49 -10.02
N ASP A 191 6.22 7.43 -9.20
CA ASP A 191 6.02 6.08 -9.69
C ASP A 191 4.69 5.94 -10.46
N VAL A 192 4.80 5.57 -11.74
CA VAL A 192 3.65 5.32 -12.62
C VAL A 192 2.63 4.35 -12.00
N ARG A 193 3.11 3.34 -11.26
CA ARG A 193 2.25 2.37 -10.57
C ARG A 193 1.49 3.02 -9.41
N PHE A 194 2.13 3.95 -8.70
CA PHE A 194 1.47 4.73 -7.66
C PHE A 194 0.36 5.59 -8.25
N ILE A 195 0.65 6.34 -9.33
CA ILE A 195 -0.34 7.16 -10.04
C ILE A 195 -1.53 6.29 -10.49
N ALA A 196 -1.24 5.16 -11.17
CA ALA A 196 -2.26 4.22 -11.64
C ALA A 196 -3.16 3.69 -10.51
N ARG A 197 -2.56 3.32 -9.36
CA ARG A 197 -3.34 2.91 -8.17
C ARG A 197 -4.30 4.00 -7.69
N ARG A 198 -3.88 5.28 -7.69
CA ARG A 198 -4.75 6.39 -7.28
C ARG A 198 -5.92 6.59 -8.24
N ILE A 199 -5.70 6.41 -9.54
CA ILE A 199 -6.73 6.48 -10.58
C ILE A 199 -7.76 5.35 -10.37
N VAL A 200 -7.31 4.10 -10.18
CA VAL A 200 -8.18 2.94 -9.94
C VAL A 200 -9.00 3.11 -8.67
N ILE A 201 -8.39 3.60 -7.59
CA ILE A 201 -9.11 3.86 -6.33
C ILE A 201 -10.18 4.92 -6.55
N CYS A 202 -9.86 6.06 -7.19
CA CYS A 202 -10.81 7.13 -7.46
C CYS A 202 -12.00 6.65 -8.32
N ALA A 203 -11.74 5.80 -9.33
CA ALA A 203 -12.80 5.19 -10.15
C ALA A 203 -13.78 4.35 -9.31
N ALA A 204 -13.27 3.56 -8.36
CA ALA A 204 -14.10 2.70 -7.52
C ALA A 204 -14.77 3.46 -6.36
N GLU A 205 -14.07 4.42 -5.76
CA GLU A 205 -14.51 5.18 -4.58
C GLU A 205 -15.47 6.30 -4.92
N ASP A 206 -15.11 7.12 -5.93
CA ASP A 206 -15.81 8.37 -6.23
C ASP A 206 -16.85 8.24 -7.37
N VAL A 207 -16.57 7.39 -8.37
CA VAL A 207 -17.53 7.12 -9.46
C VAL A 207 -18.43 5.92 -9.11
N GLY A 208 -17.81 4.81 -8.70
CA GLY A 208 -18.53 3.61 -8.25
C GLY A 208 -19.57 3.11 -9.27
N ASN A 209 -20.77 2.81 -8.79
CA ASN A 209 -21.86 2.29 -9.63
C ASN A 209 -22.61 3.36 -10.43
N ALA A 210 -22.27 4.64 -10.26
CA ALA A 210 -22.82 5.69 -11.13
C ALA A 210 -22.34 5.52 -12.58
N ASP A 211 -21.11 5.01 -12.77
CA ASP A 211 -20.59 4.56 -14.05
C ASP A 211 -19.56 3.42 -13.83
N PRO A 212 -19.99 2.15 -13.88
CA PRO A 212 -19.11 1.00 -13.70
C PRO A 212 -17.96 0.91 -14.70
N GLN A 213 -18.08 1.55 -15.87
CA GLN A 213 -17.02 1.58 -16.88
C GLN A 213 -15.79 2.36 -16.40
N ALA A 214 -15.94 3.29 -15.48
CA ALA A 214 -14.79 4.03 -14.93
C ALA A 214 -13.73 3.12 -14.34
N LEU A 215 -14.13 2.09 -13.59
CA LEU A 215 -13.19 1.11 -13.04
C LEU A 215 -12.54 0.24 -14.12
N VAL A 216 -13.27 -0.13 -15.17
CA VAL A 216 -12.76 -0.91 -16.31
C VAL A 216 -11.71 -0.09 -17.06
N VAL A 217 -12.01 1.17 -17.37
CA VAL A 217 -11.09 2.10 -18.04
C VAL A 217 -9.84 2.34 -17.20
N ALA A 218 -10.01 2.60 -15.91
CA ALA A 218 -8.89 2.80 -14.97
C ALA A 218 -7.95 1.58 -14.91
N ASN A 219 -8.52 0.37 -14.83
CA ASN A 219 -7.75 -0.86 -14.77
C ASN A 219 -7.03 -1.14 -16.11
N ALA A 220 -7.70 -0.94 -17.25
CA ALA A 220 -7.08 -1.06 -18.58
C ALA A 220 -5.92 -0.07 -18.74
N ALA A 221 -6.10 1.19 -18.31
CA ALA A 221 -5.04 2.20 -18.35
C ALA A 221 -3.86 1.84 -17.44
N ALA A 222 -4.11 1.30 -16.25
CA ALA A 222 -3.07 0.84 -15.33
C ALA A 222 -2.24 -0.30 -15.94
N GLN A 223 -2.88 -1.27 -16.58
CA GLN A 223 -2.20 -2.37 -17.27
C GLN A 223 -1.41 -1.87 -18.49
N ALA A 224 -2.01 -1.02 -19.32
CA ALA A 224 -1.33 -0.42 -20.47
C ALA A 224 -0.11 0.38 -20.05
N ALA A 225 -0.24 1.24 -19.04
CA ALA A 225 0.86 2.05 -18.52
C ALA A 225 2.03 1.19 -17.99
N HIS A 226 1.71 0.06 -17.34
CA HIS A 226 2.72 -0.90 -16.89
C HIS A 226 3.41 -1.62 -18.05
N PHE A 227 2.67 -1.93 -19.11
CA PHE A 227 3.18 -2.65 -20.28
C PHE A 227 4.08 -1.77 -21.16
N VAL A 228 3.65 -0.52 -21.44
CA VAL A 228 4.39 0.35 -22.39
C VAL A 228 5.52 1.15 -21.71
N GLY A 229 5.37 1.50 -20.42
CA GLY A 229 6.34 2.34 -19.70
C GLY A 229 6.34 3.82 -20.14
N LEU A 230 7.14 4.64 -19.47
CA LEU A 230 7.34 6.04 -19.83
C LEU A 230 8.28 6.16 -21.04
N PRO A 231 8.08 7.17 -21.93
CA PRO A 231 7.13 8.29 -21.77
C PRO A 231 5.68 7.99 -22.18
N GLU A 232 5.38 6.93 -22.90
CA GLU A 232 4.07 6.66 -23.52
C GLU A 232 2.98 6.32 -22.48
N ALA A 233 3.34 5.80 -21.31
CA ALA A 233 2.43 5.51 -20.20
C ALA A 233 1.56 6.69 -19.80
N GLN A 234 2.01 7.92 -20.02
CA GLN A 234 1.24 9.15 -19.76
C GLN A 234 -0.08 9.20 -20.54
N ILE A 235 -0.13 8.61 -21.74
CA ILE A 235 -1.30 8.69 -22.65
C ILE A 235 -2.49 7.90 -22.08
N PRO A 236 -2.38 6.58 -21.79
CA PRO A 236 -3.49 5.84 -21.17
C PRO A 236 -3.86 6.35 -19.79
N LEU A 237 -2.92 6.86 -19.00
CA LEU A 237 -3.23 7.47 -17.71
C LEU A 237 -4.06 8.76 -17.89
N ALA A 238 -3.70 9.63 -18.82
CA ALA A 238 -4.45 10.85 -19.12
C ALA A 238 -5.87 10.53 -19.62
N GLN A 239 -6.02 9.51 -20.49
CA GLN A 239 -7.34 9.04 -20.95
C GLN A 239 -8.23 8.62 -19.76
N ALA A 240 -7.71 7.82 -18.84
CA ALA A 240 -8.46 7.38 -17.67
C ALA A 240 -8.82 8.55 -16.74
N VAL A 241 -7.90 9.48 -16.52
CA VAL A 241 -8.13 10.69 -15.71
C VAL A 241 -9.27 11.53 -16.29
N CYS A 242 -9.23 11.81 -17.60
CA CYS A 242 -10.29 12.54 -18.27
C CYS A 242 -11.64 11.82 -18.17
N TYR A 243 -11.66 10.49 -18.35
CA TYR A 243 -12.87 9.71 -18.24
C TYR A 243 -13.47 9.82 -16.84
N ILE A 244 -12.68 9.57 -15.79
CA ILE A 244 -13.09 9.59 -14.40
C ILE A 244 -13.55 10.99 -13.98
N ALA A 245 -12.83 12.02 -14.40
CA ALA A 245 -13.22 13.40 -14.10
C ALA A 245 -14.61 13.75 -14.67
N ASN A 246 -14.93 13.30 -15.87
CA ASN A 246 -16.22 13.57 -16.51
C ASN A 246 -17.33 12.58 -16.15
N ALA A 247 -17.03 11.45 -15.52
CA ALA A 247 -18.01 10.47 -15.10
C ALA A 247 -18.91 10.99 -13.96
N PRO A 248 -20.17 10.54 -13.85
CA PRO A 248 -21.04 10.83 -12.71
C PRO A 248 -20.44 10.25 -11.42
N LYS A 249 -20.69 10.89 -10.28
CA LYS A 249 -20.02 10.56 -9.00
C LYS A 249 -21.00 9.93 -8.00
N SER A 250 -20.65 8.72 -7.53
CA SER A 250 -21.35 8.07 -6.41
C SER A 250 -20.37 7.28 -5.53
N ASN A 251 -20.31 7.62 -4.27
CA ASN A 251 -19.52 6.90 -3.26
C ASN A 251 -20.36 5.91 -2.43
N SER A 252 -21.54 5.52 -2.91
CA SER A 252 -22.45 4.64 -2.17
C SER A 252 -21.83 3.30 -1.78
N CYS A 253 -21.04 2.68 -2.68
CA CYS A 253 -20.34 1.43 -2.41
C CYS A 253 -19.24 1.61 -1.34
N TYR A 254 -18.47 2.69 -1.43
CA TYR A 254 -17.46 3.01 -0.42
C TYR A 254 -18.10 3.21 0.96
N MET A 255 -19.15 4.01 1.05
CA MET A 255 -19.86 4.23 2.31
C MET A 255 -20.49 2.94 2.83
N GLY A 256 -21.03 2.10 1.94
CA GLY A 256 -21.60 0.81 2.31
C GLY A 256 -20.59 -0.11 2.99
N ILE A 257 -19.46 -0.34 2.39
CA ILE A 257 -18.41 -1.21 2.99
C ILE A 257 -17.79 -0.57 4.24
N PHE A 258 -17.63 0.76 4.25
CA PHE A 258 -17.08 1.47 5.40
C PHE A 258 -17.99 1.28 6.64
N ASN A 259 -19.30 1.51 6.50
CA ASN A 259 -20.28 1.34 7.57
C ASN A 259 -20.36 -0.12 8.04
N ALA A 260 -20.43 -1.08 7.10
CA ALA A 260 -20.43 -2.49 7.44
C ALA A 260 -19.20 -2.91 8.24
N ARG A 261 -18.00 -2.42 7.86
CA ARG A 261 -16.76 -2.70 8.60
C ARG A 261 -16.74 -2.09 10.00
N GLN A 262 -17.32 -0.91 10.19
CA GLN A 262 -17.44 -0.32 11.53
C GLN A 262 -18.32 -1.18 12.43
N GLU A 263 -19.45 -1.65 11.92
CA GLU A 263 -20.39 -2.47 12.68
C GLU A 263 -19.82 -3.85 13.04
N VAL A 264 -19.19 -4.53 12.08
CA VAL A 264 -18.51 -5.83 12.32
C VAL A 264 -17.43 -5.74 13.42
N ARG A 265 -16.82 -4.58 13.62
CA ARG A 265 -15.84 -4.37 14.70
C ARG A 265 -16.49 -4.21 16.08
N SER A 266 -17.73 -3.79 16.11
CA SER A 266 -18.47 -3.48 17.36
C SER A 266 -19.38 -4.62 17.82
N ILE A 267 -19.87 -5.46 16.90
CA ILE A 267 -20.84 -6.51 17.17
C ILE A 267 -20.29 -7.87 16.68
N ASN A 268 -20.27 -8.85 17.58
CA ASN A 268 -19.94 -10.22 17.20
C ASN A 268 -21.23 -10.97 16.84
N THR A 269 -21.45 -11.19 15.56
CA THR A 269 -22.65 -11.84 15.03
C THR A 269 -22.36 -13.23 14.48
N ARG A 270 -23.38 -14.07 14.42
CA ARG A 270 -23.27 -15.43 13.85
C ARG A 270 -24.03 -15.51 12.53
N VAL A 271 -23.43 -16.18 11.54
CA VAL A 271 -24.11 -16.46 10.27
C VAL A 271 -25.38 -17.27 10.54
N PRO A 272 -26.55 -16.88 10.00
CA PRO A 272 -27.81 -17.62 10.11
C PRO A 272 -27.65 -19.08 9.69
N LYS A 273 -28.31 -20.02 10.39
CA LYS A 273 -28.10 -21.47 10.19
C LYS A 273 -28.36 -21.93 8.75
N HIS A 274 -29.38 -21.40 8.11
CA HIS A 274 -29.74 -21.74 6.73
C HIS A 274 -28.72 -21.28 5.69
N LEU A 275 -27.88 -20.29 6.00
CA LEU A 275 -26.82 -19.80 5.13
C LEU A 275 -25.47 -20.46 5.36
N ARG A 276 -25.35 -21.33 6.39
CA ARG A 276 -24.09 -22.01 6.68
C ARG A 276 -23.86 -23.13 5.68
N ASP A 277 -22.59 -23.42 5.42
CA ASP A 277 -22.19 -24.50 4.53
C ASP A 277 -22.80 -25.84 4.99
N ALA A 278 -23.44 -26.54 4.04
CA ALA A 278 -24.08 -27.82 4.25
C ALA A 278 -23.42 -28.96 3.46
N HIS A 279 -22.26 -28.75 2.82
CA HIS A 279 -21.61 -29.69 1.93
C HIS A 279 -20.68 -30.70 2.65
N TYR A 280 -20.61 -30.67 3.98
CA TYR A 280 -19.78 -31.61 4.74
C TYR A 280 -20.62 -32.67 5.48
N PRO A 281 -20.05 -33.90 5.72
CA PRO A 281 -20.73 -34.92 6.48
C PRO A 281 -21.15 -34.45 7.88
N GLY A 282 -22.44 -34.63 8.24
CA GLY A 282 -22.95 -34.19 9.55
C GLY A 282 -23.54 -32.76 9.61
N ALA A 283 -23.39 -31.95 8.57
CA ALA A 283 -23.92 -30.56 8.54
C ALA A 283 -25.42 -30.50 8.91
N LYS A 284 -26.22 -31.45 8.43
CA LYS A 284 -27.66 -31.53 8.71
C LYS A 284 -27.96 -31.75 10.19
N GLN A 285 -27.09 -32.47 10.94
CA GLN A 285 -27.26 -32.69 12.38
C GLN A 285 -27.12 -31.38 13.17
N PHE A 286 -26.37 -30.42 12.65
CA PHE A 286 -26.20 -29.09 13.23
C PHE A 286 -27.24 -28.10 12.70
N GLY A 287 -28.14 -28.53 11.81
CA GLY A 287 -29.15 -27.67 11.19
C GLY A 287 -28.59 -26.68 10.14
N HIS A 288 -27.37 -26.93 9.63
CA HIS A 288 -26.76 -26.09 8.63
C HIS A 288 -27.40 -26.29 7.25
N GLY A 289 -27.71 -25.20 6.58
CA GLY A 289 -28.36 -25.19 5.27
C GLY A 289 -29.85 -25.54 5.29
N LEU A 290 -30.41 -25.89 6.45
CA LEU A 290 -31.84 -26.22 6.53
C LEU A 290 -32.70 -24.95 6.34
N GLY A 291 -33.66 -25.04 5.40
CA GLY A 291 -34.56 -23.91 5.10
C GLY A 291 -33.99 -22.88 4.15
N TYR A 292 -32.76 -23.08 3.60
CA TYR A 292 -32.26 -22.21 2.55
C TYR A 292 -33.13 -22.31 1.30
N LYS A 293 -33.62 -21.17 0.82
CA LYS A 293 -34.38 -21.06 -0.41
C LYS A 293 -33.42 -20.68 -1.53
N TYR A 294 -33.24 -21.54 -2.54
CA TYR A 294 -32.34 -21.26 -3.65
C TYR A 294 -33.01 -20.30 -4.64
N PRO A 295 -32.52 -19.07 -4.83
CA PRO A 295 -33.23 -18.04 -5.61
C PRO A 295 -33.51 -18.43 -7.06
N HIS A 296 -32.69 -19.28 -7.69
CA HIS A 296 -32.89 -19.71 -9.08
C HIS A 296 -34.09 -20.66 -9.24
N ASP A 297 -34.63 -21.23 -8.17
CA ASP A 297 -35.86 -22.05 -8.20
C ASP A 297 -37.14 -21.19 -8.20
N TYR A 298 -36.99 -19.85 -8.11
CA TYR A 298 -38.10 -18.91 -7.99
C TYR A 298 -38.17 -17.95 -9.18
N PRO A 299 -39.36 -17.49 -9.54
CA PRO A 299 -39.55 -16.54 -10.63
C PRO A 299 -38.68 -15.29 -10.49
N GLY A 300 -38.05 -14.90 -11.56
CA GLY A 300 -37.14 -13.73 -11.57
C GLY A 300 -35.84 -13.89 -10.77
N GLY A 301 -35.52 -15.14 -10.32
CA GLY A 301 -34.32 -15.41 -9.58
C GLY A 301 -34.25 -14.72 -8.22
N TRP A 302 -35.41 -14.49 -7.59
CA TRP A 302 -35.53 -13.80 -6.31
C TRP A 302 -36.53 -14.49 -5.38
N VAL A 303 -36.20 -14.53 -4.09
CA VAL A 303 -37.07 -15.04 -3.04
C VAL A 303 -36.78 -14.31 -1.74
N GLU A 304 -37.85 -13.99 -1.02
CA GLU A 304 -37.72 -13.37 0.29
C GLU A 304 -37.12 -14.37 1.30
N GLN A 305 -35.98 -14.04 1.86
CA GLN A 305 -35.37 -14.72 2.99
C GLN A 305 -34.39 -13.80 3.72
N GLN A 306 -34.10 -14.14 4.97
CA GLN A 306 -33.13 -13.40 5.77
C GLN A 306 -31.70 -13.74 5.33
N TYR A 307 -30.88 -12.73 5.07
CA TYR A 307 -29.45 -12.89 4.76
C TYR A 307 -28.54 -12.34 5.87
N LEU A 308 -28.96 -11.27 6.55
CA LEU A 308 -28.20 -10.73 7.67
C LEU A 308 -28.38 -11.58 8.94
N PRO A 309 -27.37 -11.58 9.84
CA PRO A 309 -27.52 -12.11 11.20
C PRO A 309 -28.74 -11.57 11.92
N ASP A 310 -29.25 -12.33 12.89
CA ASP A 310 -30.47 -11.99 13.64
C ASP A 310 -30.36 -10.60 14.30
N GLU A 311 -29.20 -10.26 14.80
CA GLU A 311 -28.90 -8.97 15.45
C GLU A 311 -28.90 -7.79 14.47
N LEU A 312 -28.79 -8.06 13.17
CA LEU A 312 -28.67 -7.06 12.09
C LEU A 312 -29.86 -7.08 11.12
N VAL A 313 -30.94 -7.76 11.46
CA VAL A 313 -32.15 -7.76 10.66
C VAL A 313 -32.68 -6.34 10.49
N GLY A 314 -32.89 -5.93 9.25
CA GLY A 314 -33.35 -4.57 8.88
C GLY A 314 -32.22 -3.54 8.72
N HIS A 315 -30.97 -3.88 9.04
CA HIS A 315 -29.84 -3.00 8.76
C HIS A 315 -29.60 -2.86 7.26
N LYS A 316 -29.18 -1.67 6.86
CA LYS A 316 -28.91 -1.32 5.48
C LYS A 316 -27.57 -0.57 5.39
N TYR A 317 -26.69 -1.06 4.54
CA TYR A 317 -25.36 -0.46 4.31
C TYR A 317 -25.28 0.26 2.96
N TYR A 318 -25.89 -0.30 1.92
CA TYR A 318 -25.84 0.22 0.57
C TYR A 318 -27.06 1.09 0.28
N TYR A 319 -26.81 2.36 0.06
CA TYR A 319 -27.80 3.38 -0.29
C TYR A 319 -27.48 3.91 -1.69
N PRO A 320 -28.04 3.29 -2.76
CA PRO A 320 -27.81 3.76 -4.12
C PRO A 320 -28.31 5.18 -4.30
N LYS A 321 -27.62 5.96 -5.11
CA LYS A 321 -27.96 7.35 -5.44
C LYS A 321 -28.72 7.41 -6.78
N ASP A 322 -29.53 8.42 -6.95
CA ASP A 322 -30.20 8.68 -8.24
C ASP A 322 -29.27 9.43 -9.20
N ILE A 323 -28.13 8.77 -9.53
CA ILE A 323 -27.06 9.33 -10.35
C ILE A 323 -26.57 8.27 -11.33
N GLY A 324 -26.50 8.61 -12.63
CA GLY A 324 -25.96 7.73 -13.66
C GLY A 324 -26.65 6.36 -13.72
N GLU A 325 -25.86 5.31 -13.93
CA GLU A 325 -26.36 3.93 -14.00
C GLU A 325 -26.91 3.43 -12.66
N GLU A 326 -26.47 4.01 -11.55
CA GLU A 326 -26.95 3.62 -10.22
C GLU A 326 -28.42 3.94 -10.00
N SER A 327 -28.97 4.93 -10.70
CA SER A 327 -30.39 5.25 -10.67
C SER A 327 -31.29 4.08 -11.13
N ARG A 328 -30.77 3.21 -12.02
CA ARG A 328 -31.46 2.00 -12.46
C ARG A 328 -31.65 0.97 -11.34
N LEU A 329 -30.71 0.94 -10.40
CA LEU A 329 -30.78 0.04 -9.24
C LEU A 329 -31.86 0.47 -8.25
N LEU A 330 -32.10 1.77 -8.11
CA LEU A 330 -33.22 2.32 -7.32
C LEU A 330 -34.59 1.93 -7.91
N LYS A 331 -34.75 2.07 -9.22
CA LYS A 331 -36.04 1.72 -9.87
C LYS A 331 -36.36 0.24 -9.70
N LYS A 332 -35.40 -0.67 -9.92
CA LYS A 332 -35.61 -2.11 -9.72
C LYS A 332 -35.95 -2.50 -8.28
N LYS A 333 -35.56 -1.69 -7.30
CA LYS A 333 -35.87 -1.95 -5.89
C LYS A 333 -37.29 -1.49 -5.54
N ASN A 334 -37.69 -0.32 -6.01
CA ASN A 334 -39.05 0.23 -5.79
C ASN A 334 -40.13 -0.58 -6.51
N GLU A 335 -39.78 -1.40 -7.53
CA GLU A 335 -40.70 -2.35 -8.19
C GLU A 335 -40.84 -3.68 -7.41
N LYS A 336 -40.02 -3.90 -6.37
CA LYS A 336 -40.03 -5.13 -5.55
C LYS A 336 -40.57 -4.91 -4.13
N ASP A 337 -40.66 -3.65 -3.70
CA ASP A 337 -41.31 -3.20 -2.46
C ASP A 337 -42.77 -2.81 -2.77
#